data_91b689d89e9fcb6329937224d0df26f8
#
_entry.id   91b689d89e9fcb6329937224d0df26f8
#
_cell.length_a   1.000
_cell.length_b   1.000
_cell.length_c   1.000
_cell.angle_alpha   90.00
_cell.angle_beta   90.00
_cell.angle_gamma   90.00
#
_symmetry.space_group_name_H-M   'P 1'
#
loop_
_entity.id
_entity.type
_entity.pdbx_description
1 polymer ?
#
loop_
_entity_poly.entity_id
_entity_poly.type
_entity_poly.pdbx_seq_one_letter_code
_entity_poly.pdbx_strand_id
1 'polypeptide(L)'
;MPITLENVEFTYMAKTPYERKALQGVSLTVDKGEFVAVIGHTGSGKSTLVQHLNGLLKPSAGKVTIDGLDISGKGEAVKKARHQVGMVFQYPEHQIFAETVFEDIAFGPRNKGMQENEVKQQVQDAMRFVGLDFETFASRSPFQLSGGQMRRVAIAGVIAMDPDYLILDEPSAGLDPRSRDAVFAEIMALYKKRRMAVILVTHSMEEAARYSNRLLVISGGRVILDGSPAEIYQNHKNELLAV
;
A
#
# COMPACT_ATOMS: atom_id res chain seq x y z
N MET A 1 7.15 15.77 4.63
CA MET A 1 6.06 16.38 3.85
C MET A 1 5.05 15.28 3.53
N PRO A 2 3.74 15.57 3.32
CA PRO A 2 2.69 14.55 3.18
C PRO A 2 2.44 14.09 1.75
N ILE A 3 1.63 13.01 1.60
CA ILE A 3 0.83 12.78 0.40
C ILE A 3 -0.48 13.56 0.55
N THR A 4 -0.86 14.35 -0.46
CA THR A 4 -2.09 15.14 -0.42
C THR A 4 -2.92 14.90 -1.67
N LEU A 5 -4.22 14.69 -1.47
CA LEU A 5 -5.24 14.71 -2.50
C LEU A 5 -6.08 15.97 -2.36
N GLU A 6 -6.31 16.69 -3.45
CA GLU A 6 -7.12 17.91 -3.49
C GLU A 6 -8.26 17.74 -4.51
N ASN A 7 -9.48 17.58 -4.03
CA ASN A 7 -10.71 17.42 -4.84
C ASN A 7 -10.57 16.38 -5.96
N VAL A 8 -9.99 15.22 -5.64
CA VAL A 8 -9.72 14.17 -6.62
C VAL A 8 -11.01 13.49 -7.06
N GLU A 9 -11.23 13.51 -8.37
CA GLU A 9 -12.29 12.75 -9.05
C GLU A 9 -11.69 11.72 -9.98
N PHE A 10 -12.35 10.57 -10.11
CA PHE A 10 -11.96 9.57 -11.07
C PHE A 10 -13.15 8.78 -11.59
N THR A 11 -13.20 8.63 -12.91
CA THR A 11 -14.26 7.92 -13.62
C THR A 11 -13.65 6.87 -14.54
N TYR A 12 -13.99 5.61 -14.31
CA TYR A 12 -13.64 4.53 -15.24
C TYR A 12 -14.50 4.61 -16.49
N MET A 13 -13.92 4.30 -17.64
CA MET A 13 -14.62 4.22 -18.94
C MET A 13 -15.49 5.45 -19.24
N ALA A 14 -15.00 6.64 -18.91
CA ALA A 14 -15.71 7.90 -19.13
C ALA A 14 -16.21 8.00 -20.58
N LYS A 15 -17.42 8.56 -20.77
CA LYS A 15 -18.11 8.71 -22.06
C LYS A 15 -18.48 7.39 -22.76
N THR A 16 -18.58 6.29 -22.03
CA THR A 16 -19.08 5.01 -22.53
C THR A 16 -20.31 4.59 -21.75
N PRO A 17 -21.11 3.62 -22.26
CA PRO A 17 -22.24 3.05 -21.50
C PRO A 17 -21.83 2.37 -20.18
N TYR A 18 -20.55 2.09 -19.99
CA TYR A 18 -19.99 1.44 -18.79
C TYR A 18 -19.32 2.45 -17.85
N GLU A 19 -19.63 3.73 -18.01
CA GLU A 19 -19.09 4.80 -17.17
C GLU A 19 -19.40 4.57 -15.69
N ARG A 20 -18.35 4.62 -14.84
CA ARG A 20 -18.48 4.45 -13.40
C ARG A 20 -17.63 5.47 -12.66
N LYS A 21 -18.27 6.35 -11.91
CA LYS A 21 -17.57 7.28 -11.00
C LYS A 21 -17.07 6.49 -9.80
N ALA A 22 -15.74 6.47 -9.63
CA ALA A 22 -15.09 5.72 -8.56
C ALA A 22 -14.61 6.63 -7.42
N LEU A 23 -14.21 7.86 -7.71
CA LEU A 23 -13.91 8.89 -6.71
C LEU A 23 -14.65 10.18 -7.06
N GLN A 24 -15.15 10.89 -6.04
CA GLN A 24 -16.03 12.05 -6.17
C GLN A 24 -15.59 13.17 -5.22
N GLY A 25 -14.58 13.96 -5.62
CA GLY A 25 -14.10 15.11 -4.87
C GLY A 25 -13.38 14.74 -3.57
N VAL A 26 -12.56 13.68 -3.60
CA VAL A 26 -11.82 13.25 -2.41
C VAL A 26 -10.68 14.21 -2.10
N SER A 27 -10.68 14.75 -0.89
CA SER A 27 -9.59 15.55 -0.34
C SER A 27 -9.11 14.91 0.96
N LEU A 28 -7.83 14.60 1.04
CA LEU A 28 -7.20 14.06 2.26
C LEU A 28 -5.69 14.31 2.24
N THR A 29 -5.10 14.26 3.41
CA THR A 29 -3.65 14.33 3.61
C THR A 29 -3.22 13.15 4.46
N VAL A 30 -2.12 12.50 4.08
CA VAL A 30 -1.47 11.45 4.88
C VAL A 30 -0.07 11.91 5.22
N ASP A 31 0.20 12.12 6.50
CA ASP A 31 1.50 12.55 7.00
C ASP A 31 2.46 11.37 7.23
N LYS A 32 3.77 11.64 7.15
CA LYS A 32 4.78 10.63 7.51
C LYS A 32 4.61 10.21 8.97
N GLY A 33 4.67 8.91 9.21
CA GLY A 33 4.49 8.35 10.54
C GLY A 33 3.04 8.11 10.96
N GLU A 34 2.06 8.39 10.11
CA GLU A 34 0.67 7.94 10.34
C GLU A 34 0.49 6.46 9.98
N PHE A 35 -0.37 5.78 10.70
CA PHE A 35 -0.92 4.49 10.31
C PHE A 35 -2.42 4.66 10.06
N VAL A 36 -2.78 4.82 8.78
CA VAL A 36 -4.14 5.10 8.33
C VAL A 36 -4.80 3.82 7.85
N ALA A 37 -5.94 3.44 8.42
CA ALA A 37 -6.79 2.39 7.85
C ALA A 37 -7.84 3.00 6.93
N VAL A 38 -8.13 2.31 5.84
CA VAL A 38 -9.16 2.68 4.85
C VAL A 38 -10.15 1.53 4.77
N ILE A 39 -11.38 1.77 5.23
CA ILE A 39 -12.47 0.78 5.19
C ILE A 39 -13.64 1.26 4.32
N GLY A 40 -14.49 0.33 3.94
CA GLY A 40 -15.68 0.59 3.11
C GLY A 40 -16.12 -0.68 2.39
N HIS A 41 -17.37 -0.74 1.92
CA HIS A 41 -17.87 -1.89 1.17
C HIS A 41 -17.10 -2.12 -0.15
N THR A 42 -17.26 -3.31 -0.73
CA THR A 42 -16.68 -3.62 -2.05
C THR A 42 -17.23 -2.64 -3.10
N GLY A 43 -16.33 -2.04 -3.87
CA GLY A 43 -16.69 -1.06 -4.89
C GLY A 43 -16.91 0.37 -4.37
N SER A 44 -16.65 0.66 -3.09
CA SER A 44 -16.74 2.02 -2.54
C SER A 44 -15.67 3.00 -3.05
N GLY A 45 -14.58 2.50 -3.68
CA GLY A 45 -13.50 3.33 -4.22
C GLY A 45 -12.15 3.17 -3.52
N LYS A 46 -12.00 2.29 -2.53
CA LYS A 46 -10.75 2.10 -1.75
C LYS A 46 -9.53 1.82 -2.62
N SER A 47 -9.56 0.77 -3.43
CA SER A 47 -8.42 0.40 -4.30
C SER A 47 -8.15 1.49 -5.34
N THR A 48 -9.20 2.18 -5.84
CA THR A 48 -9.02 3.34 -6.71
C THR A 48 -8.29 4.48 -5.97
N LEU A 49 -8.68 4.76 -4.72
CA LEU A 49 -8.02 5.78 -3.91
C LEU A 49 -6.53 5.47 -3.74
N VAL A 50 -6.18 4.26 -3.28
CA VAL A 50 -4.77 3.93 -3.01
C VAL A 50 -3.92 3.87 -4.28
N GLN A 51 -4.50 3.56 -5.45
CA GLN A 51 -3.82 3.64 -6.74
C GLN A 51 -3.57 5.09 -7.21
N HIS A 52 -4.30 6.07 -6.69
CA HIS A 52 -3.97 7.48 -6.89
C HIS A 52 -2.83 7.92 -5.97
N LEU A 53 -2.77 7.41 -4.72
CA LEU A 53 -1.70 7.75 -3.78
C LEU A 53 -0.31 7.34 -4.29
N ASN A 54 -0.20 6.24 -5.03
CA ASN A 54 1.08 5.80 -5.61
C ASN A 54 1.29 6.24 -7.07
N GLY A 55 0.33 6.98 -7.65
CA GLY A 55 0.40 7.50 -9.02
C GLY A 55 0.22 6.46 -10.13
N LEU A 56 -0.32 5.26 -9.82
CA LEU A 56 -0.73 4.29 -10.85
C LEU A 56 -1.92 4.80 -11.66
N LEU A 57 -2.89 5.44 -10.98
CA LEU A 57 -3.98 6.14 -11.64
C LEU A 57 -3.74 7.65 -11.62
N LYS A 58 -4.20 8.32 -12.67
CA LYS A 58 -4.22 9.78 -12.77
C LYS A 58 -5.64 10.26 -12.54
N PRO A 59 -5.85 11.29 -11.71
CA PRO A 59 -7.18 11.83 -11.48
C PRO A 59 -7.79 12.40 -12.76
N SER A 60 -9.12 12.27 -12.91
CA SER A 60 -9.89 12.93 -13.97
C SER A 60 -10.04 14.43 -13.70
N ALA A 61 -10.10 14.82 -12.41
CA ALA A 61 -10.06 16.19 -11.91
C ALA A 61 -9.41 16.20 -10.53
N GLY A 62 -8.95 17.38 -10.08
CA GLY A 62 -8.21 17.53 -8.85
C GLY A 62 -6.72 17.22 -9.01
N LYS A 63 -6.03 17.06 -7.89
CA LYS A 63 -4.57 16.96 -7.85
C LYS A 63 -4.11 15.96 -6.79
N VAL A 64 -3.02 15.26 -7.08
CA VAL A 64 -2.31 14.40 -6.12
C VAL A 64 -0.86 14.86 -6.03
N THR A 65 -0.40 15.14 -4.82
CA THR A 65 0.99 15.54 -4.58
C THR A 65 1.66 14.60 -3.58
N ILE A 66 2.95 14.34 -3.80
CA ILE A 66 3.85 13.68 -2.84
C ILE A 66 4.95 14.69 -2.51
N ASP A 67 5.10 15.03 -1.25
CA ASP A 67 6.07 16.02 -0.78
C ASP A 67 5.96 17.36 -1.54
N GLY A 68 4.74 17.76 -1.88
CA GLY A 68 4.43 19.00 -2.63
C GLY A 68 4.59 18.90 -4.15
N LEU A 69 5.13 17.81 -4.68
CA LEU A 69 5.28 17.58 -6.11
C LEU A 69 4.05 16.89 -6.70
N ASP A 70 3.43 17.50 -7.71
CA ASP A 70 2.34 16.89 -8.47
C ASP A 70 2.82 15.66 -9.24
N ILE A 71 2.23 14.51 -8.90
CA ILE A 71 2.61 13.21 -9.51
C ILE A 71 1.81 12.84 -10.75
N SER A 72 0.91 13.70 -11.21
CA SER A 72 0.13 13.48 -12.46
C SER A 72 0.98 13.66 -13.72
N GLY A 73 2.10 14.37 -13.60
CA GLY A 73 3.03 14.69 -14.67
C GLY A 73 3.91 13.53 -15.13
N LYS A 74 4.97 13.90 -15.86
CA LYS A 74 6.05 13.01 -16.33
C LYS A 74 7.40 13.64 -15.95
N GLY A 75 8.46 12.84 -15.98
CA GLY A 75 9.83 13.27 -15.72
C GLY A 75 10.45 12.62 -14.49
N GLU A 76 11.76 12.80 -14.32
CA GLU A 76 12.54 12.14 -13.28
C GLU A 76 12.11 12.54 -11.86
N ALA A 77 11.75 13.78 -11.62
CA ALA A 77 11.27 14.24 -10.32
C ALA A 77 9.98 13.52 -9.91
N VAL A 78 9.03 13.37 -10.86
CA VAL A 78 7.76 12.64 -10.64
C VAL A 78 8.03 11.15 -10.40
N LYS A 79 8.95 10.55 -11.16
CA LYS A 79 9.36 9.16 -10.97
C LYS A 79 9.96 8.95 -9.58
N LYS A 80 10.86 9.83 -9.14
CA LYS A 80 11.45 9.80 -7.79
C LYS A 80 10.39 9.93 -6.69
N ALA A 81 9.43 10.85 -6.85
CA ALA A 81 8.33 11.00 -5.88
C ALA A 81 7.48 9.73 -5.78
N ARG A 82 7.13 9.11 -6.91
CA ARG A 82 6.38 7.85 -6.92
C ARG A 82 7.15 6.69 -6.28
N HIS A 83 8.49 6.67 -6.40
CA HIS A 83 9.33 5.66 -5.74
C HIS A 83 9.36 5.78 -4.21
N GLN A 84 8.83 6.87 -3.63
CA GLN A 84 8.66 6.99 -2.18
C GLN A 84 7.44 6.23 -1.68
N VAL A 85 6.54 5.79 -2.58
CA VAL A 85 5.32 5.08 -2.22
C VAL A 85 5.40 3.63 -2.69
N GLY A 86 5.64 2.73 -1.76
CA GLY A 86 5.54 1.29 -1.99
C GLY A 86 4.09 0.82 -1.88
N MET A 87 3.70 -0.14 -2.71
CA MET A 87 2.36 -0.74 -2.66
C MET A 87 2.44 -2.26 -2.72
N VAL A 88 1.85 -2.90 -1.72
CA VAL A 88 1.60 -4.34 -1.69
C VAL A 88 0.14 -4.54 -2.05
N PHE A 89 -0.12 -5.18 -3.20
CA PHE A 89 -1.47 -5.45 -3.68
C PHE A 89 -2.08 -6.68 -3.00
N GLN A 90 -3.39 -6.83 -3.13
CA GLN A 90 -4.08 -8.06 -2.78
C GLN A 90 -3.48 -9.23 -3.58
N TYR A 91 -3.15 -10.35 -2.91
CA TYR A 91 -2.41 -11.49 -3.48
C TYR A 91 -1.07 -11.09 -4.13
N PRO A 92 -0.14 -10.49 -3.36
CA PRO A 92 1.10 -9.94 -3.91
C PRO A 92 2.00 -11.01 -4.53
N GLU A 93 1.83 -12.29 -4.17
CA GLU A 93 2.51 -13.44 -4.75
C GLU A 93 2.26 -13.61 -6.26
N HIS A 94 1.16 -13.07 -6.79
CA HIS A 94 0.88 -13.09 -8.23
C HIS A 94 1.70 -12.07 -9.03
N GLN A 95 2.46 -11.22 -8.35
CA GLN A 95 3.31 -10.20 -8.99
C GLN A 95 4.75 -10.65 -9.16
N ILE A 96 5.10 -11.82 -8.62
CA ILE A 96 6.43 -12.43 -8.76
C ILE A 96 6.62 -12.87 -10.20
N PHE A 97 7.77 -12.49 -10.79
CA PHE A 97 8.04 -12.74 -12.20
C PHE A 97 9.49 -13.19 -12.49
N ALA A 98 10.42 -13.00 -11.53
CA ALA A 98 11.82 -13.27 -11.76
C ALA A 98 12.17 -14.77 -11.57
N GLU A 99 13.33 -15.18 -12.09
CA GLU A 99 13.82 -16.55 -11.99
C GLU A 99 14.27 -16.92 -10.58
N THR A 100 14.79 -15.96 -9.81
CA THR A 100 15.23 -16.16 -8.44
C THR A 100 14.59 -15.13 -7.49
N VAL A 101 14.53 -15.51 -6.21
CA VAL A 101 14.07 -14.61 -5.13
C VAL A 101 14.92 -13.35 -5.08
N PHE A 102 16.24 -13.47 -5.23
CA PHE A 102 17.14 -12.32 -5.27
C PHE A 102 16.78 -11.34 -6.39
N GLU A 103 16.63 -11.83 -7.61
CA GLU A 103 16.34 -11.01 -8.78
C GLU A 103 14.98 -10.31 -8.68
N ASP A 104 13.99 -10.99 -8.11
CA ASP A 104 12.66 -10.43 -7.90
C ASP A 104 12.70 -9.24 -6.91
N ILE A 105 13.34 -9.43 -5.77
CA ILE A 105 13.49 -8.38 -4.74
C ILE A 105 14.42 -7.26 -5.21
N ALA A 106 15.48 -7.57 -5.96
CA ALA A 106 16.46 -6.62 -6.48
C ALA A 106 15.90 -5.68 -7.56
N PHE A 107 14.80 -6.07 -8.21
CA PHE A 107 14.21 -5.32 -9.32
C PHE A 107 13.88 -3.87 -8.96
N GLY A 108 13.23 -3.65 -7.81
CA GLY A 108 12.87 -2.31 -7.34
C GLY A 108 14.09 -1.41 -7.07
N PRO A 109 15.05 -1.83 -6.23
CA PRO A 109 16.30 -1.11 -5.97
C PRO A 109 17.10 -0.78 -7.24
N ARG A 110 17.23 -1.72 -8.18
CA ARG A 110 17.90 -1.47 -9.46
C ARG A 110 17.18 -0.40 -10.29
N ASN A 111 15.85 -0.42 -10.33
CA ASN A 111 15.06 0.61 -11.02
C ASN A 111 15.17 2.00 -10.36
N LYS A 112 15.55 2.06 -9.09
CA LYS A 112 15.93 3.31 -8.42
C LYS A 112 17.35 3.78 -8.80
N GLY A 113 18.13 2.98 -9.51
CA GLY A 113 19.49 3.29 -9.90
C GLY A 113 20.53 3.05 -8.81
N MET A 114 20.24 2.19 -7.83
CA MET A 114 21.19 1.81 -6.78
C MET A 114 22.36 0.99 -7.35
N GLN A 115 23.53 1.10 -6.74
CA GLN A 115 24.70 0.28 -7.08
C GLN A 115 24.49 -1.17 -6.60
N GLU A 116 25.05 -2.17 -7.31
CA GLU A 116 24.80 -3.59 -7.02
C GLU A 116 25.17 -4.02 -5.57
N ASN A 117 26.16 -3.41 -4.97
CA ASN A 117 26.50 -3.64 -3.56
C ASN A 117 25.38 -3.14 -2.61
N GLU A 118 24.78 -1.98 -2.90
CA GLU A 118 23.66 -1.42 -2.16
C GLU A 118 22.40 -2.27 -2.40
N VAL A 119 22.14 -2.68 -3.65
CA VAL A 119 21.06 -3.60 -4.01
C VAL A 119 21.15 -4.88 -3.20
N LYS A 120 22.32 -5.53 -3.15
CA LYS A 120 22.53 -6.75 -2.36
C LYS A 120 22.22 -6.52 -0.88
N GLN A 121 22.67 -5.40 -0.30
CA GLN A 121 22.39 -5.08 1.09
C GLN A 121 20.88 -4.87 1.33
N GLN A 122 20.19 -4.14 0.45
CA GLN A 122 18.74 -3.92 0.55
C GLN A 122 17.96 -5.24 0.45
N VAL A 123 18.36 -6.13 -0.46
CA VAL A 123 17.74 -7.46 -0.59
C VAL A 123 17.93 -8.28 0.67
N GLN A 124 19.17 -8.32 1.21
CA GLN A 124 19.45 -9.05 2.45
C GLN A 124 18.63 -8.52 3.64
N ASP A 125 18.56 -7.20 3.79
CA ASP A 125 17.81 -6.57 4.87
C ASP A 125 16.30 -6.77 4.73
N ALA A 126 15.77 -6.70 3.51
CA ALA A 126 14.36 -6.97 3.23
C ALA A 126 14.01 -8.45 3.48
N MET A 127 14.84 -9.39 3.02
CA MET A 127 14.64 -10.82 3.27
C MET A 127 14.68 -11.15 4.77
N ARG A 128 15.67 -10.61 5.48
CA ARG A 128 15.77 -10.77 6.95
C ARG A 128 14.54 -10.24 7.65
N PHE A 129 14.03 -9.10 7.18
CA PHE A 129 12.85 -8.45 7.76
C PHE A 129 11.61 -9.35 7.66
N VAL A 130 11.37 -9.98 6.50
CA VAL A 130 10.24 -10.88 6.31
C VAL A 130 10.52 -12.32 6.77
N GLY A 131 11.60 -12.56 7.51
CA GLY A 131 11.94 -13.88 8.06
C GLY A 131 12.35 -14.92 7.01
N LEU A 132 12.93 -14.47 5.89
CA LEU A 132 13.51 -15.34 4.87
C LEU A 132 15.06 -15.31 4.99
N ASP A 133 15.66 -16.49 5.22
CA ASP A 133 17.11 -16.62 5.26
C ASP A 133 17.73 -16.41 3.88
N PHE A 134 18.63 -15.47 3.74
CA PHE A 134 19.23 -15.08 2.47
C PHE A 134 19.99 -16.24 1.81
N GLU A 135 20.84 -16.95 2.57
CA GLU A 135 21.68 -18.03 2.02
C GLU A 135 20.83 -19.21 1.53
N THR A 136 19.69 -19.46 2.19
CA THR A 136 18.79 -20.53 1.84
C THR A 136 17.89 -20.20 0.64
N PHE A 137 17.41 -18.97 0.53
CA PHE A 137 16.33 -18.65 -0.38
C PHE A 137 16.72 -17.76 -1.57
N ALA A 138 17.77 -16.93 -1.49
CA ALA A 138 18.07 -15.93 -2.50
C ALA A 138 18.23 -16.50 -3.91
N SER A 139 18.88 -17.65 -4.05
CA SER A 139 19.13 -18.31 -5.34
C SER A 139 18.00 -19.24 -5.80
N ARG A 140 16.98 -19.48 -4.96
CA ARG A 140 15.87 -20.34 -5.33
C ARG A 140 14.91 -19.67 -6.26
N SER A 141 14.24 -20.47 -7.09
CA SER A 141 13.08 -19.98 -7.84
C SER A 141 11.92 -19.69 -6.90
N PRO A 142 11.30 -18.49 -6.99
CA PRO A 142 10.12 -18.16 -6.18
C PRO A 142 8.98 -19.14 -6.38
N PHE A 143 8.85 -19.72 -7.58
CA PHE A 143 7.78 -20.67 -7.92
C PHE A 143 7.91 -22.05 -7.26
N GLN A 144 9.02 -22.30 -6.59
CA GLN A 144 9.24 -23.51 -5.78
C GLN A 144 8.93 -23.29 -4.29
N LEU A 145 8.53 -22.08 -3.91
CA LEU A 145 8.21 -21.70 -2.55
C LEU A 145 6.75 -21.99 -2.20
N SER A 146 6.45 -22.09 -0.91
CA SER A 146 5.06 -22.10 -0.46
C SER A 146 4.40 -20.74 -0.72
N GLY A 147 3.06 -20.70 -0.82
CA GLY A 147 2.32 -19.44 -1.02
C GLY A 147 2.66 -18.38 0.02
N GLY A 148 2.82 -18.75 1.29
CA GLY A 148 3.24 -17.84 2.36
C GLY A 148 4.67 -17.32 2.18
N GLN A 149 5.59 -18.16 1.68
CA GLN A 149 6.95 -17.72 1.36
C GLN A 149 6.97 -16.80 0.14
N MET A 150 6.21 -17.10 -0.91
CA MET A 150 6.05 -16.22 -2.08
C MET A 150 5.52 -14.85 -1.67
N ARG A 151 4.48 -14.81 -0.82
CA ARG A 151 3.94 -13.55 -0.30
C ARG A 151 5.00 -12.73 0.44
N ARG A 152 5.84 -13.36 1.26
CA ARG A 152 6.98 -12.70 1.92
C ARG A 152 8.00 -12.16 0.92
N VAL A 153 8.30 -12.90 -0.15
CA VAL A 153 9.18 -12.42 -1.23
C VAL A 153 8.59 -11.14 -1.87
N ALA A 154 7.31 -11.15 -2.21
CA ALA A 154 6.66 -9.98 -2.81
C ALA A 154 6.65 -8.76 -1.86
N ILE A 155 6.38 -8.96 -0.58
CA ILE A 155 6.48 -7.91 0.45
C ILE A 155 7.92 -7.40 0.56
N ALA A 156 8.92 -8.30 0.57
CA ALA A 156 10.33 -7.94 0.61
C ALA A 156 10.74 -7.08 -0.59
N GLY A 157 10.23 -7.38 -1.80
CA GLY A 157 10.46 -6.58 -3.00
C GLY A 157 10.01 -5.13 -2.87
N VAL A 158 8.86 -4.90 -2.21
CA VAL A 158 8.38 -3.54 -1.92
C VAL A 158 9.23 -2.87 -0.83
N ILE A 159 9.56 -3.59 0.25
CA ILE A 159 10.34 -3.06 1.38
C ILE A 159 11.78 -2.73 0.96
N ALA A 160 12.37 -3.51 0.05
CA ALA A 160 13.73 -3.28 -0.45
C ALA A 160 13.89 -1.93 -1.17
N MET A 161 12.81 -1.37 -1.67
CA MET A 161 12.82 -0.02 -2.23
C MET A 161 12.94 1.08 -1.16
N ASP A 162 12.88 0.77 0.12
CA ASP A 162 12.92 1.72 1.24
C ASP A 162 11.92 2.88 1.05
N PRO A 163 10.60 2.60 1.02
CA PRO A 163 9.59 3.61 0.79
C PRO A 163 9.32 4.44 2.04
N ASP A 164 8.95 5.72 1.86
CA ASP A 164 8.47 6.60 2.93
C ASP A 164 7.00 6.34 3.29
N TYR A 165 6.24 5.81 2.33
CA TYR A 165 4.83 5.46 2.44
C TYR A 165 4.61 4.04 1.97
N LEU A 166 3.98 3.21 2.77
CA LEU A 166 3.65 1.82 2.44
C LEU A 166 2.14 1.64 2.36
N ILE A 167 1.64 1.34 1.19
CA ILE A 167 0.24 0.98 0.95
C ILE A 167 0.13 -0.53 0.99
N LEU A 168 -0.86 -1.02 1.74
CA LEU A 168 -1.18 -2.43 1.91
C LEU A 168 -2.65 -2.63 1.51
N ASP A 169 -2.89 -3.21 0.36
CA ASP A 169 -4.26 -3.49 -0.12
C ASP A 169 -4.63 -4.93 0.27
N GLU A 170 -5.40 -5.07 1.34
CA GLU A 170 -5.86 -6.34 1.91
C GLU A 170 -4.74 -7.37 2.16
N PRO A 171 -3.68 -7.01 2.91
CA PRO A 171 -2.48 -7.86 3.04
C PRO A 171 -2.74 -9.20 3.73
N SER A 172 -3.86 -9.34 4.44
CA SER A 172 -4.28 -10.56 5.15
C SER A 172 -5.26 -11.43 4.37
N ALA A 173 -5.68 -11.01 3.17
CA ALA A 173 -6.65 -11.75 2.37
C ALA A 173 -6.21 -13.19 2.12
N GLY A 174 -7.09 -14.16 2.42
CA GLY A 174 -6.84 -15.58 2.21
C GLY A 174 -5.85 -16.23 3.19
N LEU A 175 -5.39 -15.52 4.23
CA LEU A 175 -4.50 -16.06 5.24
C LEU A 175 -5.28 -16.68 6.42
N ASP A 176 -4.72 -17.75 6.96
CA ASP A 176 -5.15 -18.27 8.27
C ASP A 176 -4.78 -17.26 9.40
N PRO A 177 -5.41 -17.35 10.59
CA PRO A 177 -5.19 -16.41 11.68
C PRO A 177 -3.72 -16.26 12.12
N ARG A 178 -2.95 -17.35 12.14
CA ARG A 178 -1.53 -17.32 12.52
C ARG A 178 -0.68 -16.57 11.51
N SER A 179 -0.89 -16.86 10.22
CA SER A 179 -0.17 -16.20 9.12
C SER A 179 -0.52 -14.72 9.06
N ARG A 180 -1.79 -14.37 9.28
CA ARG A 180 -2.25 -12.98 9.38
C ARG A 180 -1.53 -12.23 10.50
N ASP A 181 -1.52 -12.77 11.72
CA ASP A 181 -0.86 -12.12 12.87
C ASP A 181 0.65 -11.96 12.63
N ALA A 182 1.31 -12.92 11.97
CA ALA A 182 2.72 -12.82 11.61
C ALA A 182 2.99 -11.68 10.63
N VAL A 183 2.18 -11.54 9.57
CA VAL A 183 2.31 -10.43 8.59
C VAL A 183 2.13 -9.08 9.27
N PHE A 184 1.12 -8.91 10.11
CA PHE A 184 0.92 -7.65 10.83
C PHE A 184 2.02 -7.37 11.86
N ALA A 185 2.58 -8.40 12.53
CA ALA A 185 3.71 -8.21 13.43
C ALA A 185 4.95 -7.67 12.66
N GLU A 186 5.23 -8.19 11.47
CA GLU A 186 6.28 -7.70 10.58
C GLU A 186 6.01 -6.24 10.14
N ILE A 187 4.80 -5.93 9.69
CA ILE A 187 4.40 -4.56 9.29
C ILE A 187 4.56 -3.58 10.46
N MET A 188 4.09 -3.94 11.66
CA MET A 188 4.21 -3.09 12.85
C MET A 188 5.66 -2.89 13.29
N ALA A 189 6.52 -3.90 13.16
CA ALA A 189 7.95 -3.78 13.42
C ALA A 189 8.62 -2.79 12.46
N LEU A 190 8.25 -2.86 11.16
CA LEU A 190 8.73 -1.94 10.14
C LEU A 190 8.28 -0.50 10.41
N TYR A 191 6.99 -0.30 10.65
CA TYR A 191 6.39 0.98 10.97
C TYR A 191 7.11 1.67 12.14
N LYS A 192 7.31 0.93 13.25
CA LYS A 192 7.99 1.46 14.43
C LYS A 192 9.46 1.80 14.18
N LYS A 193 10.17 0.97 13.39
CA LYS A 193 11.60 1.14 13.10
C LYS A 193 11.87 2.31 12.17
N ARG A 194 11.08 2.46 11.10
CA ARG A 194 11.37 3.39 9.99
C ARG A 194 10.59 4.70 10.04
N ARG A 195 9.59 4.82 10.93
CA ARG A 195 8.67 5.99 11.00
C ARG A 195 8.04 6.35 9.65
N MET A 196 7.83 5.33 8.81
CA MET A 196 7.12 5.49 7.55
C MET A 196 5.64 5.69 7.79
N ALA A 197 4.91 6.24 6.81
CA ALA A 197 3.46 6.16 6.84
C ALA A 197 2.99 4.79 6.34
N VAL A 198 1.92 4.26 6.92
CA VAL A 198 1.27 3.03 6.44
C VAL A 198 -0.18 3.33 6.12
N ILE A 199 -0.63 2.93 4.92
CA ILE A 199 -2.02 3.01 4.50
C ILE A 199 -2.53 1.58 4.32
N LEU A 200 -3.39 1.13 5.23
CA LEU A 200 -3.96 -0.21 5.24
C LEU A 200 -5.38 -0.18 4.66
N VAL A 201 -5.60 -0.80 3.53
CA VAL A 201 -6.96 -1.11 3.05
C VAL A 201 -7.36 -2.46 3.61
N THR A 202 -8.49 -2.52 4.31
CA THR A 202 -9.00 -3.77 4.88
C THR A 202 -10.53 -3.76 4.97
N HIS A 203 -11.13 -4.95 4.95
CA HIS A 203 -12.54 -5.16 5.30
C HIS A 203 -12.72 -5.48 6.79
N SER A 204 -11.63 -5.75 7.50
CA SER A 204 -11.67 -6.11 8.92
C SER A 204 -11.65 -4.86 9.79
N MET A 205 -12.78 -4.59 10.44
CA MET A 205 -12.85 -3.53 11.44
C MET A 205 -11.91 -3.79 12.63
N GLU A 206 -11.67 -5.05 12.96
CA GLU A 206 -10.72 -5.45 14.01
C GLU A 206 -9.28 -5.04 13.63
N GLU A 207 -8.85 -5.34 12.40
CA GLU A 207 -7.52 -4.93 11.91
C GLU A 207 -7.39 -3.40 11.92
N ALA A 208 -8.39 -2.69 11.40
CA ALA A 208 -8.41 -1.24 11.40
C ALA A 208 -8.31 -0.66 12.81
N ALA A 209 -9.09 -1.18 13.77
CA ALA A 209 -9.06 -0.72 15.14
C ALA A 209 -7.74 -1.04 15.87
N ARG A 210 -7.16 -2.22 15.58
CA ARG A 210 -5.97 -2.72 16.30
C ARG A 210 -4.68 -2.07 15.86
N TYR A 211 -4.55 -1.75 14.59
CA TYR A 211 -3.26 -1.35 14.00
C TYR A 211 -3.18 0.11 13.60
N SER A 212 -4.31 0.79 13.31
CA SER A 212 -4.26 2.17 12.85
C SER A 212 -4.46 3.19 13.97
N ASN A 213 -3.93 4.38 13.76
CA ASN A 213 -4.19 5.55 14.59
C ASN A 213 -5.18 6.54 13.96
N ARG A 214 -5.53 6.32 12.67
CA ARG A 214 -6.52 7.10 11.93
C ARG A 214 -7.32 6.17 11.02
N LEU A 215 -8.62 6.37 10.94
CA LEU A 215 -9.55 5.57 10.18
C LEU A 215 -10.29 6.45 9.17
N LEU A 216 -10.22 6.06 7.90
CA LEU A 216 -11.00 6.64 6.82
C LEU A 216 -12.11 5.66 6.42
N VAL A 217 -13.34 6.14 6.38
CA VAL A 217 -14.48 5.37 5.88
C VAL A 217 -14.88 5.90 4.52
N ILE A 218 -14.87 5.01 3.49
CA ILE A 218 -15.20 5.37 2.13
C ILE A 218 -16.53 4.74 1.71
N SER A 219 -17.44 5.56 1.23
CA SER A 219 -18.70 5.14 0.64
C SER A 219 -19.02 5.97 -0.60
N GLY A 220 -19.47 5.31 -1.67
CA GLY A 220 -19.83 5.97 -2.93
C GLY A 220 -18.75 6.86 -3.53
N GLY A 221 -17.47 6.48 -3.38
CA GLY A 221 -16.34 7.26 -3.89
C GLY A 221 -16.00 8.52 -3.08
N ARG A 222 -16.52 8.66 -1.87
CA ARG A 222 -16.27 9.79 -0.97
C ARG A 222 -15.75 9.32 0.37
N VAL A 223 -14.89 10.11 1.00
CA VAL A 223 -14.55 9.94 2.42
C VAL A 223 -15.73 10.48 3.22
N ILE A 224 -16.42 9.61 3.94
CA ILE A 224 -17.59 9.99 4.76
C ILE A 224 -17.25 10.18 6.23
N LEU A 225 -16.20 9.49 6.73
CA LEU A 225 -15.68 9.66 8.09
C LEU A 225 -14.15 9.66 8.04
N ASP A 226 -13.53 10.51 8.87
CA ASP A 226 -12.10 10.64 9.04
C ASP A 226 -11.81 11.01 10.49
N GLY A 227 -11.16 10.15 11.25
CA GLY A 227 -10.88 10.38 12.67
C GLY A 227 -10.16 9.22 13.30
N SER A 228 -9.99 9.25 14.63
CA SER A 228 -9.44 8.11 15.33
C SER A 228 -10.42 6.91 15.32
N PRO A 229 -9.93 5.66 15.30
CA PRO A 229 -10.81 4.49 15.37
C PRO A 229 -11.75 4.54 16.57
N ALA A 230 -11.26 4.98 17.72
CA ALA A 230 -12.07 5.05 18.94
C ALA A 230 -13.27 6.03 18.79
N GLU A 231 -13.04 7.22 18.24
CA GLU A 231 -14.10 8.21 17.99
C GLU A 231 -15.12 7.70 17.00
N ILE A 232 -14.66 7.11 15.89
CA ILE A 232 -15.56 6.61 14.83
C ILE A 232 -16.40 5.45 15.33
N TYR A 233 -15.82 4.48 16.03
CA TYR A 233 -16.59 3.34 16.58
C TYR A 233 -17.56 3.75 17.70
N GLN A 234 -17.27 4.78 18.46
CA GLN A 234 -18.18 5.25 19.52
C GLN A 234 -19.33 6.10 18.97
N ASN A 235 -19.04 7.01 18.04
CA ASN A 235 -19.98 8.06 17.63
C ASN A 235 -20.73 7.77 16.32
N HIS A 236 -20.19 6.88 15.47
CA HIS A 236 -20.67 6.65 14.09
C HIS A 236 -21.03 5.17 13.83
N LYS A 237 -21.55 4.49 14.84
CA LYS A 237 -21.87 3.06 14.73
C LYS A 237 -22.89 2.75 13.63
N ASN A 238 -23.87 3.62 13.41
CA ASN A 238 -24.90 3.42 12.39
C ASN A 238 -24.35 3.61 10.98
N GLU A 239 -23.47 4.57 10.75
CA GLU A 239 -22.79 4.79 9.47
C GLU A 239 -21.85 3.63 9.15
N LEU A 240 -21.17 3.07 10.16
CA LEU A 240 -20.32 1.89 10.00
C LEU A 240 -21.11 0.63 9.63
N LEU A 241 -22.32 0.46 10.14
CA LEU A 241 -23.18 -0.68 9.80
C LEU A 241 -23.71 -0.60 8.36
N ALA A 242 -23.67 0.56 7.73
CA ALA A 242 -24.07 0.80 6.34
C ALA A 242 -22.91 0.65 5.33
N VAL A 243 -21.70 0.30 5.81
CA VAL A 243 -20.45 0.21 5.04
C VAL A 243 -19.86 -1.17 5.16
#